data_f26f85c0246d53cc89fa754cb862507c
#
_entry.id   f26f85c0246d53cc89fa754cb862507c
#
_cell.length_a   1.000
_cell.length_b   1.000
_cell.length_c   1.000
_cell.angle_alpha   90.00
_cell.angle_beta   90.00
_cell.angle_gamma   90.00
#
_symmetry.space_group_name_H-M   'P 1'
#
loop_
_entity.id
_entity.type
_entity.pdbx_description
1 polymer ?
#
loop_
_entity_poly.entity_id
_entity_poly.type
_entity_poly.pdbx_seq_one_letter_code
_entity_poly.pdbx_strand_id
1 'polypeptide(L)'
;ELLIIYLIIDLIILNFSILSVECLSREISVYNTNNISVYILQGNLAWIITYFAFSKKNLYLRDGYLNRIFRISKRTLIFSIVSATISFFLIQNRFSQIFFFEYSLIFYILQLIGYWIFYVYLQYNRERGIHVNRLVIIGVNNNNQLLRHIIDSNPILGYQFVGYIGEKSDNPEVLGTMEELPEIVKIHQVQTVFASVPIPYHPNMERQYLNLCNQLGVRLRLIPENQRWQHSEIDIESVDRIMLINPQEIPLDHLASRFWKRFLDIVLSSLFLLLIFSWMLPIIAVLIKLSSKGPVFIVQQRTGINNIIFNYYKFRTMQINKLTDEMQASVNDTPIPKIGHFLCRTNLNELPQFINVFLGQMSMVGPRPHMLKHTEQYTELIKYYLVRHYVKPGITGWAQVKGLCGKTDELWKMEKRVMYDMEYIENWTFWWDIKIIIMNIFRKKRVKMPYNRRSSISNSSSNSSHSSIAWHGQINMGTQNNVVS
;
A
#
# COMPACT_ATOMS: atom_id res chain seq x y z
N GLU A 1 -3.23 -1.41 -6.87
CA GLU A 1 -4.02 -2.59 -7.31
C GLU A 1 -4.71 -2.37 -8.66
N LEU A 2 -5.41 -1.26 -8.86
CA LEU A 2 -6.14 -0.95 -10.10
C LEU A 2 -5.26 -1.00 -11.36
N LEU A 3 -4.00 -0.58 -11.30
CA LEU A 3 -3.09 -0.61 -12.47
C LEU A 3 -2.71 -2.01 -12.91
N ILE A 4 -2.55 -2.92 -11.95
CA ILE A 4 -2.29 -4.33 -12.26
C ILE A 4 -3.54 -4.94 -12.92
N ILE A 5 -4.71 -4.59 -12.42
CA ILE A 5 -5.99 -5.01 -12.99
C ILE A 5 -6.10 -4.51 -14.44
N TYR A 6 -5.77 -3.25 -14.69
CA TYR A 6 -5.76 -2.72 -16.07
C TYR A 6 -4.77 -3.46 -16.98
N LEU A 7 -3.54 -3.71 -16.51
CA LEU A 7 -2.56 -4.46 -17.31
C LEU A 7 -3.04 -5.87 -17.63
N ILE A 8 -3.62 -6.57 -16.64
CA ILE A 8 -4.17 -7.93 -16.84
C ILE A 8 -5.34 -7.90 -17.82
N ILE A 9 -6.25 -6.94 -17.68
CA ILE A 9 -7.38 -6.76 -18.59
C ILE A 9 -6.86 -6.50 -20.01
N ASP A 10 -5.92 -5.60 -20.18
CA ASP A 10 -5.31 -5.29 -21.48
C ASP A 10 -4.67 -6.51 -22.13
N LEU A 11 -3.91 -7.32 -21.37
CA LEU A 11 -3.31 -8.55 -21.87
C LEU A 11 -4.35 -9.60 -22.26
N ILE A 12 -5.44 -9.72 -21.51
CA ILE A 12 -6.56 -10.62 -21.85
C ILE A 12 -7.22 -10.16 -23.15
N ILE A 13 -7.53 -8.85 -23.26
CA ILE A 13 -8.16 -8.28 -24.46
C ILE A 13 -7.24 -8.44 -25.68
N LEU A 14 -5.93 -8.21 -25.53
CA LEU A 14 -4.95 -8.36 -26.62
C LEU A 14 -4.90 -9.82 -27.12
N ASN A 15 -4.78 -10.78 -26.22
CA ASN A 15 -4.75 -12.19 -26.61
C ASN A 15 -6.08 -12.63 -27.22
N PHE A 16 -7.20 -12.15 -26.69
CA PHE A 16 -8.52 -12.41 -27.28
C PHE A 16 -8.64 -11.82 -28.70
N SER A 17 -8.15 -10.60 -28.94
CA SER A 17 -8.19 -9.98 -30.26
C SER A 17 -7.34 -10.74 -31.28
N ILE A 18 -6.15 -11.22 -30.90
CA ILE A 18 -5.29 -12.05 -31.77
C ILE A 18 -5.98 -13.36 -32.12
N LEU A 19 -6.56 -14.05 -31.13
CA LEU A 19 -7.26 -15.33 -31.34
C LEU A 19 -8.55 -15.15 -32.15
N SER A 20 -9.27 -14.06 -31.97
CA SER A 20 -10.49 -13.77 -32.74
C SER A 20 -10.21 -13.58 -34.23
N VAL A 21 -9.16 -12.84 -34.58
CA VAL A 21 -8.77 -12.64 -35.97
C VAL A 21 -8.27 -13.96 -36.57
N GLU A 22 -7.53 -14.78 -35.83
CA GLU A 22 -7.11 -16.09 -36.32
C GLU A 22 -8.32 -17.00 -36.61
N CYS A 23 -9.30 -17.05 -35.71
CA CYS A 23 -10.49 -17.88 -35.90
C CYS A 23 -11.24 -17.45 -37.15
N LEU A 24 -11.47 -16.14 -37.33
CA LEU A 24 -12.13 -15.58 -38.51
C LEU A 24 -11.31 -15.84 -39.80
N SER A 25 -10.01 -15.73 -39.76
CA SER A 25 -9.15 -15.93 -40.92
C SER A 25 -9.06 -17.38 -41.37
N ARG A 26 -9.18 -18.35 -40.46
CA ARG A 26 -9.26 -19.79 -40.79
C ARG A 26 -10.54 -20.14 -41.56
N GLU A 27 -11.68 -19.56 -41.16
CA GLU A 27 -12.93 -19.79 -41.85
C GLU A 27 -12.93 -19.24 -43.29
N ILE A 28 -12.19 -18.13 -43.52
CA ILE A 28 -12.16 -17.45 -44.83
C ILE A 28 -10.94 -17.88 -45.66
N SER A 29 -10.05 -18.75 -45.16
CA SER A 29 -8.84 -19.24 -45.84
C SER A 29 -7.86 -18.13 -46.33
N VAL A 30 -7.88 -16.95 -45.66
CA VAL A 30 -7.14 -15.76 -46.13
C VAL A 30 -5.66 -15.76 -45.70
N TYR A 31 -5.34 -16.38 -44.59
CA TYR A 31 -3.96 -16.33 -44.05
C TYR A 31 -3.43 -17.71 -43.64
N ASN A 32 -2.17 -17.95 -43.92
CA ASN A 32 -1.43 -19.12 -43.41
C ASN A 32 -0.83 -18.75 -42.02
N THR A 33 -1.61 -18.94 -40.94
CA THR A 33 -1.25 -18.52 -39.57
C THR A 33 -0.50 -19.62 -38.80
N ASN A 34 0.41 -20.36 -39.42
CA ASN A 34 1.15 -21.45 -38.80
C ASN A 34 1.98 -21.04 -37.52
N ASN A 35 2.03 -19.75 -37.19
CA ASN A 35 2.86 -19.22 -36.08
C ASN A 35 2.10 -18.25 -35.15
N ILE A 36 0.85 -18.52 -34.81
CA ILE A 36 0.06 -17.66 -33.90
C ILE A 36 0.74 -17.45 -32.55
N SER A 37 1.45 -18.46 -32.03
CA SER A 37 2.19 -18.36 -30.78
C SER A 37 3.26 -17.26 -30.80
N VAL A 38 3.83 -16.98 -31.98
CA VAL A 38 4.81 -15.89 -32.14
C VAL A 38 4.11 -14.53 -32.07
N TYR A 39 2.93 -14.37 -32.68
CA TYR A 39 2.16 -13.13 -32.59
C TYR A 39 1.68 -12.87 -31.16
N ILE A 40 1.25 -13.91 -30.43
CA ILE A 40 0.88 -13.83 -29.01
C ILE A 40 2.08 -13.38 -28.17
N LEU A 41 3.23 -14.05 -28.29
CA LEU A 41 4.44 -13.72 -27.54
C LEU A 41 4.89 -12.30 -27.82
N GLN A 42 4.98 -11.93 -29.07
CA GLN A 42 5.43 -10.62 -29.53
C GLN A 42 4.46 -9.51 -29.11
N GLY A 43 3.14 -9.72 -29.27
CA GLY A 43 2.12 -8.75 -28.86
C GLY A 43 2.16 -8.48 -27.36
N ASN A 44 2.26 -9.53 -26.55
CA ASN A 44 2.39 -9.39 -25.10
C ASN A 44 3.69 -8.68 -24.70
N LEU A 45 4.82 -9.02 -25.33
CA LEU A 45 6.10 -8.35 -25.08
C LEU A 45 6.04 -6.85 -25.44
N ALA A 46 5.52 -6.53 -26.64
CA ALA A 46 5.36 -5.17 -27.11
C ALA A 46 4.44 -4.35 -26.17
N TRP A 47 3.33 -4.95 -25.69
CA TRP A 47 2.44 -4.28 -24.78
C TRP A 47 3.08 -4.00 -23.41
N ILE A 48 3.78 -4.98 -22.85
CA ILE A 48 4.52 -4.84 -21.59
C ILE A 48 5.57 -3.73 -21.71
N ILE A 49 6.38 -3.72 -22.77
CA ILE A 49 7.39 -2.67 -23.00
C ILE A 49 6.72 -1.30 -23.08
N THR A 50 5.66 -1.16 -23.90
CA THR A 50 4.92 0.08 -24.06
C THR A 50 4.29 0.54 -22.74
N TYR A 51 3.75 -0.40 -21.98
CA TYR A 51 3.11 -0.12 -20.69
C TYR A 51 4.08 0.48 -19.69
N PHE A 52 5.28 -0.07 -19.56
CA PHE A 52 6.29 0.43 -18.63
C PHE A 52 7.01 1.68 -19.13
N ALA A 53 7.29 1.78 -20.42
CA ALA A 53 7.97 2.94 -20.99
C ALA A 53 7.13 4.24 -20.90
N PHE A 54 5.80 4.11 -21.01
CA PHE A 54 4.89 5.26 -21.06
C PHE A 54 3.92 5.34 -19.87
N SER A 55 4.17 4.59 -18.81
CA SER A 55 3.41 4.68 -17.57
C SER A 55 3.85 5.90 -16.77
N LYS A 56 3.32 7.09 -17.10
CA LYS A 56 3.45 8.26 -16.22
C LYS A 56 2.62 8.07 -14.95
N LYS A 57 3.15 8.56 -13.81
CA LYS A 57 2.53 8.55 -12.50
C LYS A 57 1.05 9.00 -12.55
N ASN A 58 0.17 8.28 -11.90
CA ASN A 58 -1.22 8.66 -11.54
C ASN A 58 -2.24 8.93 -12.68
N LEU A 59 -1.96 8.58 -13.91
CA LEU A 59 -2.70 9.00 -15.09
C LEU A 59 -4.11 8.39 -15.26
N TYR A 60 -4.42 7.27 -14.61
CA TYR A 60 -5.65 6.52 -14.92
C TYR A 60 -6.85 6.82 -14.03
N LEU A 61 -6.63 7.44 -12.88
CA LEU A 61 -7.65 7.52 -11.84
C LEU A 61 -8.27 8.92 -11.68
N ARG A 62 -7.62 9.97 -12.21
CA ARG A 62 -7.95 11.35 -11.91
C ARG A 62 -8.42 12.21 -13.09
N ASP A 63 -8.36 11.69 -14.31
CA ASP A 63 -8.74 12.46 -15.48
C ASP A 63 -10.14 12.14 -15.99
N GLY A 64 -10.79 13.14 -16.56
CA GLY A 64 -12.06 13.00 -17.25
C GLY A 64 -11.97 11.98 -18.41
N TYR A 65 -13.11 11.43 -18.82
CA TYR A 65 -13.21 10.35 -19.80
C TYR A 65 -12.52 10.68 -21.14
N LEU A 66 -12.65 11.92 -21.64
CA LEU A 66 -12.04 12.33 -22.92
C LEU A 66 -10.51 12.30 -22.87
N ASN A 67 -9.91 12.79 -21.78
CA ASN A 67 -8.46 12.73 -21.62
C ASN A 67 -7.93 11.29 -21.53
N ARG A 68 -8.74 10.36 -21.01
CA ARG A 68 -8.43 8.93 -21.01
C ARG A 68 -8.42 8.34 -22.41
N ILE A 69 -9.46 8.62 -23.21
CA ILE A 69 -9.52 8.16 -24.61
C ILE A 69 -8.27 8.60 -25.35
N PHE A 70 -7.91 9.88 -25.27
CA PHE A 70 -6.73 10.41 -25.95
C PHE A 70 -5.44 9.68 -25.53
N ARG A 71 -5.29 9.38 -24.25
CA ARG A 71 -4.11 8.64 -23.76
C ARG A 71 -4.09 7.18 -24.16
N ILE A 72 -5.24 6.52 -24.14
CA ILE A 72 -5.39 5.14 -24.63
C ILE A 72 -4.99 5.10 -26.09
N SER A 73 -5.54 5.99 -26.91
CA SER A 73 -5.24 6.09 -28.33
C SER A 73 -3.74 6.30 -28.58
N LYS A 74 -3.12 7.24 -27.87
CA LYS A 74 -1.67 7.48 -27.95
C LYS A 74 -0.86 6.24 -27.58
N ARG A 75 -1.24 5.53 -26.50
CA ARG A 75 -0.54 4.30 -26.07
C ARG A 75 -0.70 3.18 -27.09
N THR A 76 -1.91 2.97 -27.60
CA THR A 76 -2.17 1.91 -28.57
C THR A 76 -1.45 2.20 -29.88
N LEU A 77 -1.35 3.46 -30.29
CA LEU A 77 -0.54 3.87 -31.45
C LEU A 77 0.95 3.54 -31.25
N ILE A 78 1.51 3.87 -30.09
CA ILE A 78 2.91 3.53 -29.78
C ILE A 78 3.09 2.02 -29.71
N PHE A 79 2.16 1.29 -29.12
CA PHE A 79 2.15 -0.17 -29.11
C PHE A 79 2.17 -0.74 -30.55
N SER A 80 1.34 -0.20 -31.44
CA SER A 80 1.30 -0.65 -32.83
C SER A 80 2.65 -0.43 -33.55
N ILE A 81 3.31 0.70 -33.29
CA ILE A 81 4.65 0.97 -33.85
C ILE A 81 5.68 -0.02 -33.28
N VAL A 82 5.73 -0.19 -31.96
CA VAL A 82 6.67 -1.11 -31.29
C VAL A 82 6.42 -2.55 -31.74
N SER A 83 5.16 -2.96 -31.78
CA SER A 83 4.76 -4.29 -32.22
C SER A 83 5.11 -4.55 -33.68
N ALA A 84 4.86 -3.60 -34.59
CA ALA A 84 5.26 -3.70 -36.01
C ALA A 84 6.78 -3.81 -36.18
N THR A 85 7.52 -3.03 -35.40
CA THR A 85 9.01 -3.08 -35.43
C THR A 85 9.53 -4.45 -34.96
N ILE A 86 9.00 -4.97 -33.86
CA ILE A 86 9.38 -6.31 -33.37
C ILE A 86 9.01 -7.39 -34.40
N SER A 87 7.81 -7.27 -35.00
CA SER A 87 7.37 -8.20 -36.03
C SER A 87 8.28 -8.23 -37.25
N PHE A 88 8.72 -7.07 -37.68
CA PHE A 88 9.64 -6.95 -38.83
C PHE A 88 10.93 -7.73 -38.59
N PHE A 89 11.49 -7.65 -37.36
CA PHE A 89 12.73 -8.36 -37.02
C PHE A 89 12.56 -9.85 -36.73
N LEU A 90 11.44 -10.26 -36.07
CA LEU A 90 11.24 -11.65 -35.61
C LEU A 90 10.58 -12.53 -36.68
N ILE A 91 9.63 -11.99 -37.44
CA ILE A 91 8.77 -12.78 -38.34
C ILE A 91 9.23 -12.71 -39.79
N GLN A 92 10.02 -11.69 -40.12
CA GLN A 92 10.59 -11.49 -41.51
C GLN A 92 9.53 -11.67 -42.60
N ASN A 93 9.79 -12.62 -43.52
CA ASN A 93 8.97 -12.86 -44.75
C ASN A 93 7.58 -13.45 -44.48
N ARG A 94 7.22 -13.75 -43.22
CA ARG A 94 5.89 -14.31 -42.84
C ARG A 94 4.99 -13.29 -42.12
N PHE A 95 5.39 -12.01 -42.10
CA PHE A 95 4.61 -10.96 -41.47
C PHE A 95 3.41 -10.58 -42.38
N SER A 96 2.16 -10.87 -41.88
CA SER A 96 0.97 -10.39 -42.55
C SER A 96 0.57 -9.01 -42.01
N GLN A 97 0.71 -7.99 -42.83
CA GLN A 97 0.31 -6.62 -42.48
C GLN A 97 -1.18 -6.49 -42.19
N ILE A 98 -2.00 -7.21 -42.95
CA ILE A 98 -3.47 -7.15 -42.79
C ILE A 98 -3.89 -7.78 -41.45
N PHE A 99 -3.37 -8.96 -41.13
CA PHE A 99 -3.61 -9.62 -39.85
C PHE A 99 -3.19 -8.73 -38.68
N PHE A 100 -2.01 -8.07 -38.79
CA PHE A 100 -1.55 -7.12 -37.78
C PHE A 100 -2.50 -5.94 -37.59
N PHE A 101 -2.98 -5.37 -38.69
CA PHE A 101 -3.91 -4.23 -38.64
C PHE A 101 -5.24 -4.62 -38.02
N GLU A 102 -5.82 -5.76 -38.42
CA GLU A 102 -7.08 -6.28 -37.93
C GLU A 102 -7.07 -6.52 -36.43
N TYR A 103 -6.10 -7.28 -35.91
CA TYR A 103 -6.06 -7.53 -34.47
C TYR A 103 -5.74 -6.25 -33.67
N SER A 104 -4.93 -5.35 -34.19
CA SER A 104 -4.64 -4.07 -33.53
C SER A 104 -5.87 -3.18 -33.44
N LEU A 105 -6.70 -3.17 -34.50
CA LEU A 105 -7.97 -2.42 -34.51
C LEU A 105 -9.01 -3.02 -33.54
N ILE A 106 -9.17 -4.34 -33.55
CA ILE A 106 -10.06 -5.03 -32.61
C ILE A 106 -9.57 -4.82 -31.18
N PHE A 107 -8.28 -4.92 -30.92
CA PHE A 107 -7.71 -4.65 -29.61
C PHE A 107 -8.03 -3.23 -29.13
N TYR A 108 -7.86 -2.22 -30.00
CA TYR A 108 -8.19 -0.84 -29.66
C TYR A 108 -9.68 -0.64 -29.32
N ILE A 109 -10.58 -1.20 -30.12
CA ILE A 109 -12.03 -1.09 -29.89
C ILE A 109 -12.40 -1.77 -28.57
N LEU A 110 -11.96 -3.01 -28.34
CA LEU A 110 -12.25 -3.76 -27.13
C LEU A 110 -11.64 -3.08 -25.89
N GLN A 111 -10.46 -2.46 -26.04
CA GLN A 111 -9.84 -1.70 -24.98
C GLN A 111 -10.69 -0.48 -24.59
N LEU A 112 -11.20 0.29 -25.57
CA LEU A 112 -12.10 1.41 -25.29
C LEU A 112 -13.37 0.96 -24.54
N ILE A 113 -13.98 -0.13 -24.99
CA ILE A 113 -15.18 -0.70 -24.36
C ILE A 113 -14.87 -1.18 -22.94
N GLY A 114 -13.78 -1.92 -22.75
CA GLY A 114 -13.36 -2.43 -21.44
C GLY A 114 -13.06 -1.30 -20.44
N TYR A 115 -12.38 -0.26 -20.89
CA TYR A 115 -12.14 0.93 -20.05
C TYR A 115 -13.41 1.71 -19.74
N TRP A 116 -14.37 1.79 -20.66
CA TRP A 116 -15.65 2.41 -20.40
C TRP A 116 -16.46 1.64 -19.36
N ILE A 117 -16.57 0.32 -19.49
CA ILE A 117 -17.24 -0.53 -18.51
C ILE A 117 -16.62 -0.37 -17.13
N PHE A 118 -15.28 -0.40 -17.07
CA PHE A 118 -14.56 -0.24 -15.81
C PHE A 118 -14.71 1.17 -15.22
N TYR A 119 -14.78 2.20 -16.06
CA TYR A 119 -15.06 3.57 -15.63
C TYR A 119 -16.43 3.68 -14.95
N VAL A 120 -17.48 3.15 -15.60
CA VAL A 120 -18.85 3.14 -15.05
C VAL A 120 -18.89 2.33 -13.73
N TYR A 121 -18.23 1.18 -13.69
CA TYR A 121 -18.14 0.35 -12.48
C TYR A 121 -17.46 1.10 -11.31
N LEU A 122 -16.36 1.79 -11.56
CA LEU A 122 -15.67 2.58 -10.53
C LEU A 122 -16.54 3.75 -10.06
N GLN A 123 -17.18 4.48 -10.98
CA GLN A 123 -18.05 5.60 -10.63
C GLN A 123 -19.18 5.12 -9.73
N TYR A 124 -19.89 4.07 -10.13
CA TYR A 124 -20.98 3.48 -9.36
C TYR A 124 -20.60 3.07 -7.94
N ASN A 125 -19.42 2.42 -7.77
CA ASN A 125 -18.95 2.03 -6.45
C ASN A 125 -18.56 3.24 -5.60
N ARG A 126 -17.92 4.25 -6.19
CA ARG A 126 -17.46 5.45 -5.46
C ARG A 126 -18.61 6.35 -5.04
N GLU A 127 -19.65 6.47 -5.84
CA GLU A 127 -20.89 7.16 -5.45
C GLU A 127 -21.54 6.52 -4.22
N ARG A 128 -21.35 5.20 -4.03
CA ARG A 128 -21.79 4.46 -2.83
C ARG A 128 -20.82 4.52 -1.66
N GLY A 129 -19.75 5.31 -1.74
CA GLY A 129 -18.75 5.42 -0.70
C GLY A 129 -17.79 4.22 -0.59
N ILE A 130 -17.77 3.31 -1.58
CA ILE A 130 -16.88 2.16 -1.61
C ILE A 130 -15.54 2.56 -2.25
N HIS A 131 -14.43 2.24 -1.58
CA HIS A 131 -13.07 2.59 -2.04
C HIS A 131 -12.84 4.11 -2.21
N VAL A 132 -13.38 4.92 -1.32
CA VAL A 132 -13.14 6.35 -1.25
C VAL A 132 -12.21 6.71 -0.10
N ASN A 133 -11.40 7.74 -0.29
CA ASN A 133 -10.57 8.36 0.74
C ASN A 133 -11.32 9.54 1.34
N ARG A 134 -11.68 9.45 2.61
CA ARG A 134 -12.32 10.54 3.34
C ARG A 134 -11.31 11.65 3.60
N LEU A 135 -11.68 12.86 3.26
CA LEU A 135 -10.81 14.02 3.41
C LEU A 135 -11.49 15.18 4.12
N VAL A 136 -10.67 15.96 4.81
CA VAL A 136 -11.01 17.28 5.33
C VAL A 136 -10.08 18.32 4.71
N ILE A 137 -10.56 19.56 4.62
CA ILE A 137 -9.80 20.68 4.05
C ILE A 137 -9.59 21.73 5.13
N ILE A 138 -8.33 22.10 5.39
CA ILE A 138 -7.98 23.15 6.34
C ILE A 138 -8.09 24.50 5.64
N GLY A 139 -8.90 25.39 6.23
CA GLY A 139 -9.19 26.73 5.70
C GLY A 139 -10.35 26.77 4.70
N VAL A 140 -11.05 27.89 4.69
CA VAL A 140 -12.16 28.16 3.76
C VAL A 140 -11.74 29.31 2.86
N ASN A 141 -11.13 29.01 1.71
CA ASN A 141 -10.76 29.97 0.70
C ASN A 141 -11.29 29.55 -0.68
N ASN A 142 -11.21 30.44 -1.66
CA ASN A 142 -11.74 30.19 -3.00
C ASN A 142 -11.13 28.95 -3.66
N ASN A 143 -9.83 28.69 -3.47
CA ASN A 143 -9.16 27.51 -4.02
C ASN A 143 -9.69 26.22 -3.37
N ASN A 144 -9.95 26.25 -2.07
CA ASN A 144 -10.48 25.11 -1.32
C ASN A 144 -11.93 24.83 -1.71
N GLN A 145 -12.74 25.86 -1.94
CA GLN A 145 -14.11 25.71 -2.45
C GLN A 145 -14.11 25.17 -3.89
N LEU A 146 -13.18 25.65 -4.74
CA LEU A 146 -13.02 25.11 -6.09
C LEU A 146 -12.60 23.62 -6.05
N LEU A 147 -11.64 23.26 -5.18
CA LEU A 147 -11.23 21.86 -5.00
C LEU A 147 -12.39 20.97 -4.55
N ARG A 148 -13.19 21.45 -3.58
CA ARG A 148 -14.40 20.75 -3.17
C ARG A 148 -15.34 20.53 -4.35
N HIS A 149 -15.65 21.58 -5.12
CA HIS A 149 -16.52 21.46 -6.28
C HIS A 149 -15.98 20.45 -7.32
N ILE A 150 -14.66 20.44 -7.55
CA ILE A 150 -14.02 19.46 -8.43
C ILE A 150 -14.17 18.02 -7.88
N ILE A 151 -14.02 17.83 -6.56
CA ILE A 151 -14.17 16.51 -5.92
C ILE A 151 -15.61 16.01 -6.04
N ASP A 152 -16.59 16.87 -5.73
CA ASP A 152 -18.01 16.52 -5.78
C ASP A 152 -18.47 16.24 -7.21
N SER A 153 -17.97 17.01 -8.18
CA SER A 153 -18.27 16.82 -9.61
C SER A 153 -17.61 15.57 -10.22
N ASN A 154 -16.58 15.03 -9.59
CA ASN A 154 -15.78 13.92 -10.12
C ASN A 154 -15.59 12.78 -9.10
N PRO A 155 -16.62 11.96 -8.83
CA PRO A 155 -16.50 10.83 -7.90
C PRO A 155 -15.34 9.88 -8.25
N ILE A 156 -14.93 9.88 -9.51
CA ILE A 156 -13.84 9.06 -10.01
C ILE A 156 -12.46 9.43 -9.43
N LEU A 157 -12.32 10.59 -8.79
CA LEU A 157 -11.12 10.96 -8.02
C LEU A 157 -10.93 10.07 -6.80
N GLY A 158 -12.02 9.45 -6.30
CA GLY A 158 -12.01 8.57 -5.15
C GLY A 158 -11.79 9.30 -3.83
N TYR A 159 -12.13 10.58 -3.76
CA TYR A 159 -12.19 11.37 -2.55
C TYR A 159 -13.64 11.60 -2.13
N GLN A 160 -13.88 11.58 -0.84
CA GLN A 160 -15.13 11.98 -0.22
C GLN A 160 -14.85 13.15 0.71
N PHE A 161 -15.39 14.30 0.38
CA PHE A 161 -15.30 15.48 1.25
C PHE A 161 -16.15 15.27 2.49
N VAL A 162 -15.55 15.52 3.66
CA VAL A 162 -16.23 15.39 4.97
C VAL A 162 -16.59 16.76 5.54
N GLY A 163 -15.68 17.74 5.42
CA GLY A 163 -15.89 19.08 5.90
C GLY A 163 -14.64 19.93 5.92
N TYR A 164 -14.79 21.17 6.30
CA TYR A 164 -13.71 22.11 6.52
C TYR A 164 -13.25 22.14 7.97
N ILE A 165 -11.98 22.46 8.18
CA ILE A 165 -11.37 22.75 9.48
C ILE A 165 -10.94 24.22 9.47
N GLY A 166 -11.38 25.00 10.44
CA GLY A 166 -11.07 26.42 10.51
C GLY A 166 -11.69 27.08 11.72
N GLU A 167 -11.60 28.42 11.78
CA GLU A 167 -12.31 29.18 12.80
C GLU A 167 -13.82 28.97 12.64
N LYS A 168 -14.53 28.91 13.77
CA LYS A 168 -15.99 28.77 13.78
C LYS A 168 -16.62 29.93 13.00
N SER A 169 -17.21 29.58 11.87
CA SER A 169 -17.93 30.51 10.99
C SER A 169 -19.36 30.04 10.81
N ASP A 170 -20.22 30.91 10.28
CA ASP A 170 -21.63 30.56 9.97
C ASP A 170 -21.77 29.53 8.85
N ASN A 171 -20.65 29.03 8.33
CA ASN A 171 -20.65 27.97 7.32
C ASN A 171 -20.91 26.60 8.00
N PRO A 172 -22.04 25.93 7.72
CA PRO A 172 -22.41 24.67 8.33
C PRO A 172 -21.46 23.51 8.02
N GLU A 173 -20.58 23.68 7.04
CA GLU A 173 -19.60 22.65 6.61
C GLU A 173 -18.28 22.72 7.37
N VAL A 174 -18.12 23.70 8.25
CA VAL A 174 -16.98 23.79 9.17
C VAL A 174 -17.26 22.88 10.35
N LEU A 175 -16.53 21.77 10.44
CA LEU A 175 -16.71 20.74 11.47
C LEU A 175 -16.12 21.17 12.82
N GLY A 176 -15.10 22.03 12.80
CA GLY A 176 -14.42 22.49 14.01
C GLY A 176 -13.10 23.16 13.74
N THR A 177 -12.40 23.44 14.83
CA THR A 177 -11.10 24.11 14.82
C THR A 177 -9.94 23.13 14.61
N MET A 178 -8.72 23.67 14.49
CA MET A 178 -7.49 22.89 14.35
C MET A 178 -7.22 22.03 15.61
N GLU A 179 -7.67 22.47 16.78
CA GLU A 179 -7.53 21.75 18.03
C GLU A 179 -8.46 20.52 18.10
N GLU A 180 -9.62 20.61 17.46
CA GLU A 180 -10.62 19.56 17.37
C GLU A 180 -10.32 18.53 16.25
N LEU A 181 -9.31 18.80 15.39
CA LEU A 181 -8.93 17.93 14.28
C LEU A 181 -8.67 16.47 14.68
N PRO A 182 -8.00 16.16 15.81
CA PRO A 182 -7.78 14.77 16.23
C PRO A 182 -9.07 13.98 16.44
N GLU A 183 -10.09 14.61 17.03
CA GLU A 183 -11.39 14.00 17.26
C GLU A 183 -12.15 13.82 15.94
N ILE A 184 -12.15 14.84 15.09
CA ILE A 184 -12.80 14.81 13.78
C ILE A 184 -12.21 13.70 12.91
N VAL A 185 -10.89 13.55 12.89
CA VAL A 185 -10.19 12.47 12.16
C VAL A 185 -10.66 11.09 12.65
N LYS A 186 -10.80 10.91 13.95
CA LYS A 186 -11.21 9.64 14.57
C LYS A 186 -12.69 9.34 14.29
N ILE A 187 -13.59 10.31 14.50
CA ILE A 187 -15.04 10.15 14.33
C ILE A 187 -15.38 9.85 12.86
N HIS A 188 -14.83 10.63 11.95
CA HIS A 188 -15.14 10.54 10.52
C HIS A 188 -14.22 9.61 9.73
N GLN A 189 -13.25 8.95 10.40
CA GLN A 189 -12.26 8.07 9.78
C GLN A 189 -11.54 8.75 8.59
N VAL A 190 -11.09 9.97 8.79
CA VAL A 190 -10.38 10.77 7.79
C VAL A 190 -9.05 10.12 7.46
N GLN A 191 -8.70 10.06 6.18
CA GLN A 191 -7.46 9.44 5.69
C GLN A 191 -6.51 10.47 5.08
N THR A 192 -7.05 11.60 4.63
CA THR A 192 -6.27 12.66 3.96
C THR A 192 -6.71 14.02 4.45
N VAL A 193 -5.75 14.89 4.70
CA VAL A 193 -5.96 16.30 5.05
C VAL A 193 -5.39 17.14 3.92
N PHE A 194 -6.19 18.05 3.39
CA PHE A 194 -5.74 19.08 2.47
C PHE A 194 -5.56 20.40 3.25
N ALA A 195 -4.42 21.05 3.09
CA ALA A 195 -4.13 22.32 3.75
C ALA A 195 -3.66 23.35 2.75
N SER A 196 -4.29 24.53 2.75
CA SER A 196 -3.80 25.67 2.00
C SER A 196 -2.55 26.25 2.63
N VAL A 197 -1.58 26.58 1.77
CA VAL A 197 -0.33 27.21 2.19
C VAL A 197 -0.22 28.57 1.51
N PRO A 198 -0.14 29.65 2.30
CA PRO A 198 0.02 30.99 1.76
C PRO A 198 1.37 31.17 1.07
N ILE A 199 1.44 32.13 0.16
CA ILE A 199 2.68 32.57 -0.45
C ILE A 199 2.96 34.01 0.01
N PRO A 200 4.16 34.32 0.54
CA PRO A 200 5.37 33.47 0.59
C PRO A 200 5.25 32.27 1.51
N TYR A 201 5.89 31.18 1.09
CA TYR A 201 5.89 29.90 1.78
C TYR A 201 6.49 30.03 3.19
N HIS A 202 5.73 29.57 4.19
CA HIS A 202 6.19 29.54 5.57
C HIS A 202 6.53 28.08 5.99
N PRO A 203 7.82 27.69 6.03
CA PRO A 203 8.24 26.33 6.38
C PRO A 203 7.75 25.86 7.75
N ASN A 204 7.49 26.79 8.67
CA ASN A 204 7.00 26.46 10.01
C ASN A 204 5.55 25.95 9.99
N MET A 205 4.67 26.52 9.15
CA MET A 205 3.28 26.06 9.02
C MET A 205 3.23 24.67 8.41
N GLU A 206 4.00 24.42 7.36
CA GLU A 206 4.08 23.09 6.77
C GLU A 206 4.55 22.06 7.78
N ARG A 207 5.63 22.34 8.51
CA ARG A 207 6.14 21.44 9.55
C ARG A 207 5.10 21.18 10.64
N GLN A 208 4.32 22.18 11.00
CA GLN A 208 3.25 22.04 11.99
C GLN A 208 2.14 21.11 11.47
N TYR A 209 1.64 21.33 10.25
CA TYR A 209 0.64 20.47 9.62
C TYR A 209 1.17 19.05 9.41
N LEU A 210 2.42 18.93 8.96
CA LEU A 210 3.08 17.64 8.74
C LEU A 210 3.21 16.86 10.03
N ASN A 211 3.67 17.51 11.11
CA ASN A 211 3.81 16.88 12.42
C ASN A 211 2.47 16.37 12.95
N LEU A 212 1.43 17.20 12.84
CA LEU A 212 0.08 16.86 13.29
C LEU A 212 -0.49 15.68 12.47
N CYS A 213 -0.41 15.75 11.16
CA CYS A 213 -0.89 14.68 10.30
C CYS A 213 -0.13 13.36 10.53
N ASN A 214 1.19 13.40 10.75
CA ASN A 214 1.98 12.23 11.11
C ASN A 214 1.59 11.62 12.45
N GLN A 215 1.25 12.46 13.45
CA GLN A 215 0.75 11.99 14.74
C GLN A 215 -0.61 11.29 14.60
N LEU A 216 -1.48 11.82 13.74
CA LEU A 216 -2.80 11.27 13.47
C LEU A 216 -2.78 10.09 12.47
N GLY A 217 -1.65 9.83 11.82
CA GLY A 217 -1.53 8.77 10.81
C GLY A 217 -2.32 9.05 9.53
N VAL A 218 -2.53 10.33 9.20
CA VAL A 218 -3.25 10.77 8.01
C VAL A 218 -2.30 11.41 7.00
N ARG A 219 -2.64 11.33 5.71
CA ARG A 219 -1.84 11.90 4.64
C ARG A 219 -2.11 13.40 4.50
N LEU A 220 -1.05 14.19 4.46
CA LEU A 220 -1.11 15.63 4.16
C LEU A 220 -0.95 15.89 2.66
N ARG A 221 -1.77 16.78 2.13
CA ARG A 221 -1.65 17.36 0.80
C ARG A 221 -1.70 18.87 0.93
N LEU A 222 -0.73 19.57 0.37
CA LEU A 222 -0.69 21.02 0.40
C LEU A 222 -1.25 21.61 -0.89
N ILE A 223 -2.06 22.65 -0.73
CA ILE A 223 -2.65 23.42 -1.82
C ILE A 223 -1.97 24.79 -1.83
N PRO A 224 -1.12 25.10 -2.81
CA PRO A 224 -0.54 26.43 -2.92
C PRO A 224 -1.61 27.46 -3.31
N GLU A 225 -1.69 28.58 -2.60
CA GLU A 225 -2.69 29.62 -2.85
C GLU A 225 -2.49 30.36 -4.17
N ASN A 226 -1.27 30.38 -4.72
CA ASN A 226 -0.96 30.97 -6.02
C ASN A 226 -0.32 29.95 -6.97
N GLN A 227 -0.81 29.87 -8.20
CA GLN A 227 -0.41 28.90 -9.23
C GLN A 227 0.98 29.14 -9.87
N ARG A 228 1.82 30.03 -9.33
CA ARG A 228 3.12 30.42 -9.94
C ARG A 228 4.33 29.55 -9.55
N TRP A 229 4.12 28.35 -9.04
CA TRP A 229 5.23 27.42 -8.72
C TRP A 229 5.75 26.70 -9.96
N GLN A 230 6.59 27.37 -10.76
CA GLN A 230 7.15 26.77 -11.97
C GLN A 230 8.55 26.16 -11.79
N HIS A 231 9.17 26.22 -10.60
CA HIS A 231 10.60 25.89 -10.44
C HIS A 231 10.98 25.10 -9.17
N SER A 232 10.15 24.23 -8.63
CA SER A 232 10.61 23.36 -7.55
C SER A 232 10.63 21.90 -7.98
N GLU A 233 11.68 21.16 -7.58
CA GLU A 233 11.84 19.71 -7.77
C GLU A 233 10.80 18.88 -6.98
N ILE A 234 9.76 19.53 -6.45
CA ILE A 234 8.70 18.91 -5.68
C ILE A 234 7.73 18.22 -6.64
N ASP A 235 7.39 16.98 -6.35
CA ASP A 235 6.44 16.19 -7.13
C ASP A 235 5.03 16.82 -7.01
N ILE A 236 4.64 17.55 -8.07
CA ILE A 236 3.37 18.27 -8.12
C ILE A 236 2.33 17.35 -8.77
N GLU A 237 1.37 16.92 -7.98
CA GLU A 237 0.16 16.29 -8.50
C GLU A 237 -0.83 17.39 -8.92
N SER A 238 -1.41 17.29 -10.11
CA SER A 238 -2.50 18.19 -10.51
C SER A 238 -3.83 17.45 -10.47
N VAL A 239 -4.80 18.05 -9.82
CA VAL A 239 -6.21 17.63 -9.90
C VAL A 239 -6.93 18.71 -10.69
N ASP A 240 -7.19 18.44 -11.95
CA ASP A 240 -7.69 19.40 -12.94
C ASP A 240 -6.78 20.65 -13.03
N ARG A 241 -7.21 21.78 -12.49
CA ARG A 241 -6.46 23.05 -12.48
C ARG A 241 -5.74 23.35 -11.16
N ILE A 242 -5.89 22.48 -10.15
CA ILE A 242 -5.30 22.68 -8.82
C ILE A 242 -4.04 21.85 -8.69
N MET A 243 -2.95 22.48 -8.32
CA MET A 243 -1.69 21.84 -7.97
C MET A 243 -1.74 21.32 -6.54
N LEU A 244 -1.27 20.10 -6.30
CA LEU A 244 -1.15 19.51 -4.98
C LEU A 244 0.31 19.12 -4.73
N ILE A 245 0.82 19.48 -3.57
CA ILE A 245 2.15 19.11 -3.11
C ILE A 245 2.02 17.99 -2.08
N ASN A 246 2.81 16.92 -2.25
CA ASN A 246 2.86 15.79 -1.34
C ASN A 246 4.14 15.83 -0.49
N PRO A 247 4.11 16.38 0.73
CA PRO A 247 5.30 16.47 1.59
C PRO A 247 5.67 15.13 2.25
N GLN A 248 4.80 14.12 2.16
CA GLN A 248 4.98 12.79 2.75
C GLN A 248 5.14 11.71 1.68
N GLU A 249 5.76 12.05 0.55
CA GLU A 249 5.97 11.06 -0.51
C GLU A 249 6.92 9.96 -0.05
N ILE A 250 6.50 8.72 -0.23
CA ILE A 250 7.31 7.53 0.05
C ILE A 250 7.51 6.73 -1.24
N PRO A 251 8.59 5.94 -1.38
CA PRO A 251 8.85 5.15 -2.59
C PRO A 251 7.69 4.25 -3.01
N LEU A 252 6.89 3.77 -2.05
CA LEU A 252 5.70 2.97 -2.30
C LEU A 252 4.47 3.78 -2.78
N ASP A 253 4.55 5.09 -2.85
CA ASP A 253 3.52 5.91 -3.50
C ASP A 253 3.67 5.85 -5.03
N HIS A 254 4.85 5.52 -5.55
CA HIS A 254 5.07 5.31 -6.97
C HIS A 254 4.43 4.02 -7.47
N LEU A 255 3.80 4.08 -8.64
CA LEU A 255 3.07 2.95 -9.23
C LEU A 255 3.96 1.75 -9.56
N ALA A 256 5.15 2.00 -10.10
CA ALA A 256 6.12 0.95 -10.40
C ALA A 256 6.54 0.19 -9.13
N SER A 257 6.78 0.91 -8.04
CA SER A 257 7.11 0.33 -6.73
C SER A 257 5.99 -0.54 -6.19
N ARG A 258 4.75 -0.05 -6.24
CA ARG A 258 3.55 -0.82 -5.84
C ARG A 258 3.35 -2.07 -6.69
N PHE A 259 3.60 -1.96 -8.00
CA PHE A 259 3.50 -3.09 -8.91
C PHE A 259 4.49 -4.18 -8.53
N TRP A 260 5.79 -3.85 -8.44
CA TRP A 260 6.82 -4.84 -8.14
C TRP A 260 6.64 -5.45 -6.75
N LYS A 261 6.25 -4.63 -5.77
CA LYS A 261 5.93 -5.14 -4.44
C LYS A 261 4.75 -6.10 -4.46
N ARG A 262 3.65 -5.75 -5.12
CA ARG A 262 2.47 -6.61 -5.21
C ARG A 262 2.73 -7.87 -6.04
N PHE A 263 3.51 -7.76 -7.10
CA PHE A 263 3.94 -8.90 -7.90
C PHE A 263 4.72 -9.91 -7.04
N LEU A 264 5.71 -9.43 -6.28
CA LEU A 264 6.48 -10.27 -5.34
C LEU A 264 5.55 -10.93 -4.30
N ASP A 265 4.64 -10.17 -3.72
CA ASP A 265 3.66 -10.66 -2.73
C ASP A 265 2.79 -11.78 -3.31
N ILE A 266 2.24 -11.60 -4.51
CA ILE A 266 1.38 -12.59 -5.18
C ILE A 266 2.20 -13.85 -5.52
N VAL A 267 3.36 -13.69 -6.16
CA VAL A 267 4.19 -14.84 -6.58
C VAL A 267 4.59 -15.67 -5.38
N LEU A 268 5.15 -15.05 -4.33
CA LEU A 268 5.62 -15.80 -3.16
C LEU A 268 4.47 -16.40 -2.35
N SER A 269 3.37 -15.66 -2.17
CA SER A 269 2.22 -16.19 -1.44
C SER A 269 1.54 -17.34 -2.20
N SER A 270 1.35 -17.22 -3.53
CA SER A 270 0.79 -18.29 -4.35
C SER A 270 1.65 -19.55 -4.33
N LEU A 271 2.97 -19.38 -4.51
CA LEU A 271 3.91 -20.48 -4.48
C LEU A 271 3.87 -21.20 -3.12
N PHE A 272 3.85 -20.44 -2.03
CA PHE A 272 3.75 -20.99 -0.68
C PHE A 272 2.41 -21.70 -0.46
N LEU A 273 1.29 -21.09 -0.84
CA LEU A 273 -0.04 -21.68 -0.66
C LEU A 273 -0.22 -22.97 -1.46
N LEU A 274 0.30 -23.02 -2.68
CA LEU A 274 0.21 -24.21 -3.54
C LEU A 274 1.17 -25.33 -3.11
N LEU A 275 2.46 -25.02 -2.84
CA LEU A 275 3.48 -26.04 -2.62
C LEU A 275 3.58 -26.50 -1.16
N ILE A 276 3.29 -25.63 -0.21
CA ILE A 276 3.51 -25.91 1.23
C ILE A 276 2.18 -25.98 1.97
N PHE A 277 1.36 -24.95 1.87
CA PHE A 277 0.15 -24.83 2.68
C PHE A 277 -0.90 -25.89 2.31
N SER A 278 -1.01 -26.29 1.04
CA SER A 278 -1.99 -27.24 0.53
C SER A 278 -1.96 -28.60 1.26
N TRP A 279 -0.80 -29.18 1.49
CA TRP A 279 -0.65 -30.46 2.21
C TRP A 279 -0.43 -30.27 3.71
N MET A 280 0.15 -29.16 4.13
CA MET A 280 0.45 -28.88 5.53
C MET A 280 -0.81 -28.49 6.32
N LEU A 281 -1.75 -27.81 5.67
CA LEU A 281 -3.03 -27.42 6.26
C LEU A 281 -3.83 -28.60 6.82
N PRO A 282 -4.12 -29.69 6.07
CA PRO A 282 -4.89 -30.80 6.59
C PRO A 282 -4.18 -31.48 7.78
N ILE A 283 -2.85 -31.62 7.73
CA ILE A 283 -2.08 -32.22 8.83
C ILE A 283 -2.23 -31.36 10.10
N ILE A 284 -1.97 -30.06 10.02
CA ILE A 284 -2.09 -29.14 11.16
C ILE A 284 -3.55 -29.09 11.66
N ALA A 285 -4.52 -29.09 10.76
CA ALA A 285 -5.93 -29.06 11.11
C ALA A 285 -6.35 -30.30 11.94
N VAL A 286 -5.93 -31.48 11.51
CA VAL A 286 -6.16 -32.73 12.27
C VAL A 286 -5.51 -32.66 13.66
N LEU A 287 -4.24 -32.27 13.73
CA LEU A 287 -3.51 -32.12 15.00
C LEU A 287 -4.19 -31.14 15.96
N ILE A 288 -4.67 -30.01 15.46
CA ILE A 288 -5.40 -29.02 16.28
C ILE A 288 -6.74 -29.60 16.78
N LYS A 289 -7.49 -30.29 15.90
CA LYS A 289 -8.79 -30.90 16.23
C LYS A 289 -8.66 -32.01 17.26
N LEU A 290 -7.61 -32.84 17.16
CA LEU A 290 -7.30 -33.89 18.14
C LEU A 290 -6.88 -33.30 19.51
N SER A 291 -6.24 -32.14 19.49
CA SER A 291 -5.75 -31.48 20.73
C SER A 291 -6.83 -30.76 21.53
N SER A 292 -7.84 -30.18 20.88
CA SER A 292 -8.91 -29.43 21.55
C SER A 292 -10.14 -29.26 20.65
N LYS A 293 -11.34 -29.19 21.25
CA LYS A 293 -12.59 -28.89 20.53
C LYS A 293 -12.64 -27.44 20.07
N GLY A 294 -13.08 -27.16 18.82
CA GLY A 294 -13.29 -25.83 18.28
C GLY A 294 -12.74 -25.64 16.84
N PRO A 295 -12.75 -24.39 16.29
CA PRO A 295 -12.29 -24.11 14.93
C PRO A 295 -10.76 -24.27 14.81
N VAL A 296 -10.29 -24.54 13.60
CA VAL A 296 -8.85 -24.67 13.27
C VAL A 296 -8.19 -23.30 13.21
N PHE A 297 -8.91 -22.33 12.64
CA PHE A 297 -8.45 -20.94 12.50
C PHE A 297 -9.02 -20.06 13.59
N ILE A 298 -8.22 -19.09 14.00
CA ILE A 298 -8.64 -17.94 14.81
C ILE A 298 -8.48 -16.69 13.93
N VAL A 299 -9.48 -15.82 13.99
CA VAL A 299 -9.49 -14.54 13.30
C VAL A 299 -9.33 -13.44 14.35
N GLN A 300 -8.35 -12.56 14.19
CA GLN A 300 -8.12 -11.41 15.06
C GLN A 300 -8.17 -10.13 14.24
N GLN A 301 -8.79 -9.09 14.78
CA GLN A 301 -8.76 -7.79 14.14
C GLN A 301 -7.43 -7.10 14.38
N ARG A 302 -6.84 -6.54 13.31
CA ARG A 302 -5.57 -5.81 13.32
C ARG A 302 -5.68 -4.53 12.50
N THR A 303 -4.87 -3.55 12.86
CA THR A 303 -4.76 -2.31 12.09
C THR A 303 -3.84 -2.54 10.88
N GLY A 304 -4.32 -2.18 9.69
CA GLY A 304 -3.61 -2.27 8.41
C GLY A 304 -3.26 -0.92 7.81
N ILE A 305 -3.11 -0.89 6.50
CA ILE A 305 -2.82 0.34 5.75
C ILE A 305 -3.93 1.38 5.95
N ASN A 306 -3.55 2.67 6.07
CA ASN A 306 -4.44 3.81 6.29
C ASN A 306 -5.38 3.62 7.50
N ASN A 307 -4.89 2.96 8.53
CA ASN A 307 -5.64 2.62 9.76
C ASN A 307 -6.87 1.72 9.53
N ILE A 308 -7.03 1.10 8.36
CA ILE A 308 -8.14 0.22 8.05
C ILE A 308 -7.98 -1.10 8.80
N ILE A 309 -9.02 -1.52 9.50
CA ILE A 309 -9.03 -2.77 10.25
C ILE A 309 -9.22 -3.94 9.27
N PHE A 310 -8.47 -5.02 9.46
CA PHE A 310 -8.59 -6.24 8.68
C PHE A 310 -8.56 -7.49 9.54
N ASN A 311 -9.09 -8.58 9.00
CA ASN A 311 -9.13 -9.90 9.64
C ASN A 311 -7.80 -10.61 9.43
N TYR A 312 -7.08 -10.87 10.53
CA TYR A 312 -5.79 -11.51 10.57
C TYR A 312 -5.93 -12.99 10.93
N TYR A 313 -5.55 -13.89 10.03
CA TYR A 313 -5.73 -15.33 10.18
C TYR A 313 -4.55 -15.99 10.88
N LYS A 314 -4.86 -16.87 11.85
CA LYS A 314 -3.90 -17.72 12.55
C LYS A 314 -4.44 -19.12 12.78
N PHE A 315 -3.55 -20.11 12.97
CA PHE A 315 -3.96 -21.37 13.57
C PHE A 315 -4.19 -21.21 15.07
N ARG A 316 -5.21 -21.90 15.58
CA ARG A 316 -5.51 -21.94 17.00
C ARG A 316 -4.40 -22.65 17.78
N THR A 317 -3.85 -21.99 18.77
CA THR A 317 -2.80 -22.51 19.65
C THR A 317 -3.23 -22.64 21.10
N MET A 318 -4.37 -22.06 21.47
CA MET A 318 -4.92 -22.01 22.82
C MET A 318 -6.37 -22.47 22.85
N GLN A 319 -6.87 -22.89 24.02
CA GLN A 319 -8.29 -23.14 24.21
C GLN A 319 -9.05 -21.81 24.16
N ILE A 320 -10.27 -21.84 23.61
CA ILE A 320 -11.10 -20.63 23.46
C ILE A 320 -11.69 -20.30 24.83
N ASN A 321 -11.25 -19.19 25.42
CA ASN A 321 -11.89 -18.54 26.55
C ASN A 321 -12.47 -17.21 26.07
N LYS A 322 -13.58 -16.74 26.65
CA LYS A 322 -14.26 -15.49 26.27
C LYS A 322 -13.38 -14.22 26.34
N LEU A 323 -12.19 -14.31 26.96
CA LEU A 323 -11.23 -13.21 27.13
C LEU A 323 -10.09 -13.19 26.09
N THR A 324 -10.08 -14.11 25.12
CA THR A 324 -8.93 -14.28 24.18
C THR A 324 -8.77 -13.17 23.17
N ASP A 325 -9.77 -12.36 22.92
CA ASP A 325 -9.70 -11.24 21.96
C ASP A 325 -9.13 -9.97 22.58
N GLU A 326 -9.08 -9.89 23.92
CA GLU A 326 -8.75 -8.66 24.63
C GLU A 326 -7.35 -8.60 25.23
N MET A 327 -6.73 -9.73 25.51
CA MET A 327 -5.42 -9.76 26.18
C MET A 327 -4.36 -10.50 25.34
N GLN A 328 -3.16 -9.96 25.32
CA GLN A 328 -1.98 -10.72 24.92
C GLN A 328 -1.80 -11.84 25.96
N ALA A 329 -2.02 -13.11 25.53
CA ALA A 329 -1.95 -14.24 26.42
C ALA A 329 -0.65 -14.22 27.23
N SER A 330 -0.76 -14.10 28.53
CA SER A 330 0.35 -14.35 29.43
C SER A 330 0.59 -15.86 29.51
N VAL A 331 1.84 -16.26 29.66
CA VAL A 331 2.26 -17.67 29.65
C VAL A 331 1.60 -18.48 30.77
N ASN A 332 0.91 -17.83 31.71
CA ASN A 332 0.39 -18.46 32.94
C ASN A 332 -1.14 -18.64 32.97
N ASP A 333 -1.92 -18.10 31.99
CA ASP A 333 -3.36 -17.97 32.20
C ASP A 333 -4.25 -19.02 31.53
N THR A 334 -3.73 -19.85 30.63
CA THR A 334 -4.48 -20.98 30.04
C THR A 334 -3.54 -22.13 29.68
N PRO A 335 -3.94 -23.38 29.93
CA PRO A 335 -3.13 -24.53 29.53
C PRO A 335 -3.00 -24.55 28.01
N ILE A 336 -1.82 -24.20 27.49
CA ILE A 336 -1.51 -24.32 26.07
C ILE A 336 -1.30 -25.80 25.79
N PRO A 337 -2.09 -26.42 24.91
CA PRO A 337 -1.88 -27.80 24.50
C PRO A 337 -0.45 -28.00 23.94
N LYS A 338 0.14 -29.20 24.10
CA LYS A 338 1.49 -29.50 23.60
C LYS A 338 1.68 -29.13 22.13
N ILE A 339 0.65 -29.35 21.31
CA ILE A 339 0.63 -28.99 19.89
C ILE A 339 0.63 -27.46 19.70
N GLY A 340 -0.16 -26.74 20.49
CA GLY A 340 -0.17 -25.26 20.46
C GLY A 340 1.21 -24.69 20.80
N HIS A 341 1.91 -25.28 21.77
CA HIS A 341 3.27 -24.89 22.14
C HIS A 341 4.26 -25.14 20.99
N PHE A 342 4.15 -26.28 20.31
CA PHE A 342 4.96 -26.60 19.12
C PHE A 342 4.70 -25.60 17.99
N LEU A 343 3.44 -25.33 17.66
CA LEU A 343 3.08 -24.37 16.61
C LEU A 343 3.60 -22.96 16.90
N CYS A 344 3.52 -22.49 18.15
CA CYS A 344 4.06 -21.18 18.56
C CYS A 344 5.60 -21.16 18.50
N ARG A 345 6.27 -22.24 18.96
CA ARG A 345 7.74 -22.32 18.95
C ARG A 345 8.32 -22.32 17.54
N THR A 346 7.62 -22.95 16.60
CA THR A 346 8.01 -23.06 15.20
C THR A 346 7.51 -21.89 14.34
N ASN A 347 6.63 -21.03 14.86
CA ASN A 347 5.88 -19.98 14.15
C ASN A 347 4.93 -20.54 13.06
N LEU A 348 4.64 -21.84 13.06
CA LEU A 348 3.69 -22.45 12.13
C LEU A 348 2.26 -21.93 12.33
N ASN A 349 1.93 -21.42 13.52
CA ASN A 349 0.65 -20.80 13.81
C ASN A 349 0.39 -19.54 12.95
N GLU A 350 1.41 -18.94 12.38
CA GLU A 350 1.30 -17.72 11.55
C GLU A 350 1.19 -18.02 10.04
N LEU A 351 1.26 -19.29 9.60
CA LEU A 351 1.18 -19.66 8.18
C LEU A 351 -0.12 -19.18 7.47
N PRO A 352 -1.30 -19.12 8.12
CA PRO A 352 -2.50 -18.62 7.45
C PRO A 352 -2.39 -17.14 7.01
N GLN A 353 -1.41 -16.37 7.50
CA GLN A 353 -1.18 -14.99 7.05
C GLN A 353 -0.84 -14.90 5.55
N PHE A 354 -0.31 -15.97 4.94
CA PHE A 354 -0.09 -16.00 3.49
C PHE A 354 -1.41 -15.84 2.72
N ILE A 355 -2.54 -16.23 3.28
CA ILE A 355 -3.87 -15.95 2.73
C ILE A 355 -4.13 -14.43 2.77
N ASN A 356 -3.80 -13.74 3.88
CA ASN A 356 -3.95 -12.29 3.96
C ASN A 356 -3.04 -11.55 2.94
N VAL A 357 -1.83 -12.08 2.69
CA VAL A 357 -0.95 -11.53 1.65
C VAL A 357 -1.56 -11.73 0.27
N PHE A 358 -2.02 -12.92 -0.04
CA PHE A 358 -2.66 -13.24 -1.32
C PHE A 358 -3.90 -12.36 -1.56
N LEU A 359 -4.74 -12.16 -0.54
CA LEU A 359 -5.91 -11.27 -0.59
C LEU A 359 -5.53 -9.77 -0.64
N GLY A 360 -4.26 -9.41 -0.39
CA GLY A 360 -3.78 -8.03 -0.46
C GLY A 360 -4.02 -7.19 0.79
N GLN A 361 -4.44 -7.80 1.89
CA GLN A 361 -4.57 -7.15 3.20
C GLN A 361 -3.22 -6.96 3.88
N MET A 362 -2.27 -7.85 3.59
CA MET A 362 -0.88 -7.83 4.06
C MET A 362 0.11 -7.88 2.89
N SER A 363 1.38 -7.76 3.20
CA SER A 363 2.53 -7.95 2.32
C SER A 363 3.47 -9.02 2.89
N MET A 364 4.36 -9.58 2.09
CA MET A 364 5.45 -10.43 2.58
C MET A 364 6.35 -9.66 3.53
N VAL A 365 6.71 -8.42 3.18
CA VAL A 365 7.58 -7.54 3.96
C VAL A 365 6.87 -6.24 4.30
N GLY A 366 6.93 -5.84 5.58
CA GLY A 366 6.34 -4.59 6.06
C GLY A 366 6.35 -4.51 7.60
N PRO A 367 5.87 -3.41 8.18
CA PRO A 367 5.67 -3.28 9.62
C PRO A 367 4.78 -4.39 10.17
N ARG A 368 5.14 -4.97 11.31
CA ARG A 368 4.31 -6.04 11.91
C ARG A 368 2.97 -5.46 12.40
N PRO A 369 1.80 -6.07 12.04
CA PRO A 369 0.50 -5.57 12.46
C PRO A 369 0.29 -5.78 13.96
N HIS A 370 -0.25 -4.76 14.65
CA HIS A 370 -0.57 -4.81 16.07
C HIS A 370 -2.06 -4.99 16.32
N MET A 371 -2.41 -5.46 17.53
CA MET A 371 -3.80 -5.51 18.01
C MET A 371 -4.35 -4.09 18.18
N LEU A 372 -5.66 -3.91 18.05
CA LEU A 372 -6.31 -2.59 18.14
C LEU A 372 -5.97 -1.90 19.46
N LYS A 373 -6.11 -2.58 20.60
CA LYS A 373 -5.75 -2.04 21.94
C LYS A 373 -4.29 -1.59 22.04
N HIS A 374 -3.36 -2.34 21.43
CA HIS A 374 -1.95 -1.93 21.39
C HIS A 374 -1.74 -0.71 20.49
N THR A 375 -2.46 -0.63 19.37
CA THR A 375 -2.39 0.54 18.49
C THR A 375 -2.87 1.78 19.24
N GLU A 376 -3.99 1.71 19.96
CA GLU A 376 -4.51 2.81 20.76
C GLU A 376 -3.50 3.23 21.84
N GLN A 377 -3.01 2.29 22.65
CA GLN A 377 -2.05 2.55 23.70
C GLN A 377 -0.75 3.20 23.21
N TYR A 378 -0.15 2.65 22.15
CA TYR A 378 1.13 3.18 21.65
C TYR A 378 1.00 4.45 20.83
N THR A 379 -0.19 4.73 20.27
CA THR A 379 -0.45 6.01 19.60
C THR A 379 -0.36 7.19 20.57
N GLU A 380 -0.76 7.01 21.82
CA GLU A 380 -0.65 8.04 22.84
C GLU A 380 0.78 8.20 23.37
N LEU A 381 1.55 7.10 23.42
CA LEU A 381 2.88 7.07 24.05
C LEU A 381 4.02 7.38 23.08
N ILE A 382 3.87 7.08 21.78
CA ILE A 382 4.95 7.17 20.80
C ILE A 382 4.56 8.13 19.69
N LYS A 383 5.29 9.21 19.58
CA LYS A 383 5.16 10.17 18.49
C LYS A 383 5.40 9.47 17.15
N TYR A 384 4.54 9.74 16.16
CA TYR A 384 4.62 9.14 14.81
C TYR A 384 4.37 7.61 14.75
N TYR A 385 3.80 7.00 15.80
CA TYR A 385 3.49 5.57 15.78
C TYR A 385 2.64 5.17 14.58
N LEU A 386 1.67 6.00 14.17
CA LEU A 386 0.72 5.72 13.09
C LEU A 386 1.32 5.82 11.68
N VAL A 387 2.51 6.42 11.50
CA VAL A 387 3.21 6.48 10.20
C VAL A 387 3.49 5.07 9.65
N ARG A 388 3.64 4.09 10.51
CA ARG A 388 3.80 2.69 10.13
C ARG A 388 2.62 2.11 9.35
N HIS A 389 1.44 2.74 9.40
CA HIS A 389 0.24 2.37 8.67
C HIS A 389 0.16 3.00 7.27
N TYR A 390 1.17 3.73 6.84
CA TYR A 390 1.25 4.25 5.46
C TYR A 390 1.51 3.16 4.42
N VAL A 391 1.95 1.99 4.85
CA VAL A 391 2.17 0.81 4.01
C VAL A 391 1.42 -0.41 4.57
N LYS A 392 1.25 -1.44 3.74
CA LYS A 392 0.63 -2.70 4.18
C LYS A 392 1.50 -3.36 5.25
N PRO A 393 0.89 -3.92 6.32
CA PRO A 393 1.63 -4.69 7.30
C PRO A 393 2.24 -5.95 6.68
N GLY A 394 3.38 -6.39 7.22
CA GLY A 394 4.13 -7.54 6.70
C GLY A 394 4.10 -8.78 7.60
N ILE A 395 4.30 -9.96 7.00
CA ILE A 395 4.61 -11.21 7.72
C ILE A 395 5.98 -11.05 8.39
N THR A 396 6.96 -10.54 7.65
CA THR A 396 8.28 -10.13 8.16
C THR A 396 8.51 -8.64 7.95
N GLY A 397 9.53 -8.07 8.58
CA GLY A 397 9.86 -6.66 8.44
C GLY A 397 11.25 -6.32 8.96
N TRP A 398 11.70 -5.12 8.63
CA TRP A 398 13.04 -4.64 8.99
C TRP A 398 13.30 -4.67 10.49
N ALA A 399 12.37 -4.17 11.30
CA ALA A 399 12.47 -4.24 12.75
C ALA A 399 12.60 -5.69 13.27
N GLN A 400 11.88 -6.63 12.64
CA GLN A 400 11.92 -8.04 13.02
C GLN A 400 13.29 -8.66 12.72
N VAL A 401 13.88 -8.45 11.54
CA VAL A 401 15.22 -8.99 11.21
C VAL A 401 16.34 -8.33 12.04
N LYS A 402 16.15 -7.09 12.48
CA LYS A 402 17.04 -6.40 13.42
C LYS A 402 16.94 -6.90 14.88
N GLY A 403 16.08 -7.85 15.17
CA GLY A 403 16.00 -8.49 16.48
C GLY A 403 14.86 -8.03 17.36
N LEU A 404 14.09 -7.03 16.96
CA LEU A 404 12.96 -6.52 17.71
C LEU A 404 11.70 -7.36 17.46
N CYS A 405 11.75 -8.65 17.85
CA CYS A 405 10.66 -9.59 17.80
C CYS A 405 10.13 -9.90 19.21
N GLY A 406 8.84 -10.24 19.31
CA GLY A 406 8.24 -10.70 20.56
C GLY A 406 7.55 -9.60 21.35
N LYS A 407 7.34 -9.84 22.66
CA LYS A 407 6.67 -8.90 23.56
C LYS A 407 7.45 -7.59 23.66
N THR A 408 6.71 -6.50 23.65
CA THR A 408 7.24 -5.14 23.84
C THR A 408 6.87 -4.68 25.25
N ASP A 409 7.46 -5.32 26.25
CA ASP A 409 7.20 -5.01 27.65
C ASP A 409 7.83 -3.66 28.08
N GLU A 410 8.71 -3.09 27.24
CA GLU A 410 9.42 -1.84 27.47
C GLU A 410 9.17 -0.85 26.34
N LEU A 411 8.82 0.39 26.66
CA LEU A 411 8.47 1.43 25.69
C LEU A 411 9.59 1.68 24.66
N TRP A 412 10.86 1.76 25.11
CA TRP A 412 11.99 2.00 24.22
C TRP A 412 12.17 0.93 23.12
N LYS A 413 11.76 -0.33 23.39
CA LYS A 413 11.79 -1.40 22.37
C LYS A 413 10.75 -1.14 21.28
N MET A 414 9.60 -0.59 21.68
CA MET A 414 8.57 -0.23 20.70
C MET A 414 8.96 1.01 19.90
N GLU A 415 9.52 2.03 20.54
CA GLU A 415 10.06 3.22 19.86
C GLU A 415 11.10 2.82 18.81
N LYS A 416 12.06 1.98 19.20
CA LYS A 416 13.08 1.48 18.27
C LYS A 416 12.50 0.65 17.13
N ARG A 417 11.40 -0.10 17.39
CA ARG A 417 10.66 -0.81 16.34
C ARG A 417 10.02 0.17 15.36
N VAL A 418 9.36 1.21 15.86
CA VAL A 418 8.75 2.26 15.02
C VAL A 418 9.82 2.96 14.17
N MET A 419 10.99 3.28 14.73
CA MET A 419 12.10 3.86 13.98
C MET A 419 12.55 2.97 12.81
N TYR A 420 12.73 1.67 13.01
CA TYR A 420 13.08 0.76 11.92
C TYR A 420 11.92 0.57 10.91
N ASP A 421 10.67 0.61 11.37
CA ASP A 421 9.52 0.57 10.47
C ASP A 421 9.48 1.83 9.58
N MET A 422 9.78 3.02 10.14
CA MET A 422 9.90 4.28 9.39
C MET A 422 11.08 4.25 8.40
N GLU A 423 12.28 3.81 8.85
CA GLU A 423 13.44 3.65 7.98
C GLU A 423 13.10 2.80 6.74
N TYR A 424 12.37 1.70 6.95
CA TYR A 424 11.91 0.85 5.86
C TYR A 424 10.92 1.57 4.93
N ILE A 425 9.97 2.32 5.47
CA ILE A 425 8.94 3.03 4.69
C ILE A 425 9.56 4.11 3.81
N GLU A 426 10.49 4.89 4.36
CA GLU A 426 11.13 6.02 3.69
C GLU A 426 12.13 5.59 2.61
N ASN A 427 12.82 4.46 2.82
CA ASN A 427 13.91 4.02 1.95
C ASN A 427 13.58 2.73 1.19
N TRP A 428 12.31 2.37 1.06
CA TRP A 428 11.91 1.13 0.42
C TRP A 428 12.49 0.97 -0.98
N THR A 429 13.03 -0.22 -1.27
CA THR A 429 13.39 -0.70 -2.59
C THR A 429 12.99 -2.16 -2.77
N PHE A 430 12.78 -2.59 -4.02
CA PHE A 430 12.49 -3.99 -4.34
C PHE A 430 13.56 -4.96 -3.79
N TRP A 431 14.84 -4.59 -3.95
CA TRP A 431 15.96 -5.40 -3.45
C TRP A 431 16.03 -5.46 -1.93
N TRP A 432 15.53 -4.44 -1.25
CA TRP A 432 15.47 -4.45 0.21
C TRP A 432 14.45 -5.47 0.72
N ASP A 433 13.31 -5.63 0.06
CA ASP A 433 12.35 -6.70 0.38
C ASP A 433 13.00 -8.08 0.24
N ILE A 434 13.68 -8.35 -0.86
CA ILE A 434 14.41 -9.61 -1.07
C ILE A 434 15.45 -9.83 0.04
N LYS A 435 16.24 -8.80 0.37
CA LYS A 435 17.23 -8.85 1.45
C LYS A 435 16.59 -9.20 2.79
N ILE A 436 15.46 -8.58 3.15
CA ILE A 436 14.75 -8.84 4.40
C ILE A 436 14.22 -10.28 4.44
N ILE A 437 13.66 -10.79 3.34
CA ILE A 437 13.18 -12.17 3.24
C ILE A 437 14.34 -13.15 3.45
N ILE A 438 15.46 -12.95 2.75
CA ILE A 438 16.65 -13.79 2.90
C ILE A 438 17.17 -13.74 4.35
N MET A 439 17.32 -12.55 4.92
CA MET A 439 17.76 -12.38 6.31
C MET A 439 16.83 -13.07 7.30
N ASN A 440 15.52 -13.08 7.05
CA ASN A 440 14.55 -13.75 7.91
C ASN A 440 14.66 -15.28 7.84
N ILE A 441 14.92 -15.86 6.65
CA ILE A 441 15.12 -17.29 6.44
C ILE A 441 16.39 -17.76 7.14
N PHE A 442 17.50 -17.04 6.97
CA PHE A 442 18.81 -17.42 7.54
C PHE A 442 19.01 -16.96 8.98
N ARG A 443 18.02 -16.32 9.56
CA ARG A 443 18.11 -15.86 10.94
C ARG A 443 18.21 -17.04 11.89
N LYS A 444 19.37 -17.22 12.53
CA LYS A 444 19.52 -18.15 13.66
C LYS A 444 18.55 -17.71 14.77
N LYS A 445 17.55 -18.53 15.10
CA LYS A 445 16.69 -18.30 16.27
C LYS A 445 17.61 -18.23 17.48
N ARG A 446 17.84 -17.04 18.02
CA ARG A 446 18.41 -16.92 19.36
C ARG A 446 17.41 -17.55 20.30
N VAL A 447 17.73 -18.75 20.80
CA VAL A 447 16.99 -19.42 21.85
C VAL A 447 16.94 -18.43 23.00
N LYS A 448 15.76 -17.92 23.34
CA LYS A 448 15.58 -17.17 24.58
C LYS A 448 15.93 -18.13 25.71
N MET A 449 17.07 -17.91 26.38
CA MET A 449 17.36 -18.59 27.63
C MET A 449 16.21 -18.28 28.59
N PRO A 450 15.68 -19.30 29.31
CA PRO A 450 14.70 -19.04 30.34
C PRO A 450 15.33 -18.08 31.36
N TYR A 451 14.63 -17.03 31.68
CA TYR A 451 14.99 -16.06 32.73
C TYR A 451 15.16 -16.83 34.05
N ASN A 452 16.43 -17.02 34.45
CA ASN A 452 16.80 -17.65 35.71
C ASN A 452 16.49 -16.63 36.82
N ARG A 453 15.43 -16.88 37.55
CA ARG A 453 15.06 -16.14 38.76
C ARG A 453 16.03 -16.51 39.86
N ARG A 454 17.18 -15.84 39.94
CA ARG A 454 18.05 -15.79 41.12
C ARG A 454 18.79 -14.47 41.15
N SER A 455 18.29 -13.56 41.97
CA SER A 455 19.07 -12.61 42.78
C SER A 455 18.07 -11.80 43.60
N SER A 456 17.89 -12.21 44.82
CA SER A 456 18.39 -11.51 46.04
C SER A 456 18.11 -10.01 46.09
N ILE A 457 17.16 -9.75 46.96
CA ILE A 457 16.93 -8.52 47.69
C ILE A 457 18.26 -7.88 48.14
N SER A 458 18.51 -6.65 47.68
CA SER A 458 19.31 -5.71 48.47
C SER A 458 18.74 -4.31 48.23
N ASN A 459 18.20 -3.77 49.32
CA ASN A 459 17.86 -2.37 49.50
C ASN A 459 19.08 -1.48 49.30
N SER A 460 18.99 -0.44 48.50
CA SER A 460 19.65 0.82 48.77
C SER A 460 18.95 1.95 48.04
N SER A 461 18.41 2.82 48.82
CA SER A 461 17.95 4.17 48.50
C SER A 461 19.10 5.02 47.98
N SER A 462 18.92 5.71 46.87
CA SER A 462 19.53 7.04 46.69
C SER A 462 18.91 7.77 45.48
N ASN A 463 18.56 8.99 45.74
CA ASN A 463 18.17 10.06 44.83
C ASN A 463 19.08 10.23 43.64
N SER A 464 18.52 10.53 42.47
CA SER A 464 19.10 11.59 41.61
C SER A 464 18.22 11.88 40.38
N SER A 465 17.74 13.10 40.36
CA SER A 465 17.78 14.07 39.25
C SER A 465 17.34 13.63 37.85
N HIS A 466 16.18 14.17 37.44
CA HIS A 466 15.73 14.36 36.05
C HIS A 466 16.80 15.12 35.24
N SER A 467 17.29 14.50 34.18
CA SER A 467 17.92 15.20 33.07
C SER A 467 17.09 15.00 31.82
N SER A 468 16.41 16.04 31.42
CA SER A 468 15.73 16.20 30.14
C SER A 468 16.75 16.22 29.01
N ILE A 469 16.81 15.18 28.20
CA ILE A 469 17.60 15.17 26.97
C ILE A 469 16.74 15.76 25.86
N ALA A 470 17.08 16.99 25.50
CA ALA A 470 16.53 17.65 24.31
C ALA A 470 17.17 17.02 23.05
N TRP A 471 16.37 16.45 22.19
CA TRP A 471 16.80 15.95 20.89
C TRP A 471 16.74 17.09 19.86
N HIS A 472 17.92 17.57 19.46
CA HIS A 472 18.11 18.35 18.25
C HIS A 472 18.42 17.40 17.10
N GLY A 473 17.43 17.18 16.22
CA GLY A 473 17.64 16.56 14.92
C GLY A 473 18.26 17.56 13.97
N GLN A 474 19.57 17.55 13.79
CA GLN A 474 20.24 18.22 12.69
C GLN A 474 20.11 17.35 11.43
N ILE A 475 19.32 17.82 10.48
CA ILE A 475 19.40 17.35 9.09
C ILE A 475 20.57 18.08 8.47
N ASN A 476 21.68 17.38 8.19
CA ASN A 476 22.79 17.85 7.37
C ASN A 476 22.32 18.07 5.93
N MET A 477 22.03 19.30 5.58
CA MET A 477 22.07 19.74 4.18
C MET A 477 23.55 20.03 3.85
N GLY A 478 24.12 19.18 3.03
CA GLY A 478 25.43 19.41 2.44
C GLY A 478 25.37 20.57 1.46
N THR A 479 25.73 21.75 1.90
CA THR A 479 26.08 22.87 1.04
C THR A 479 27.51 22.67 0.53
N GLN A 480 27.67 22.26 -0.70
CA GLN A 480 28.94 22.47 -1.43
C GLN A 480 28.98 23.94 -1.89
N ASN A 481 29.70 24.75 -1.16
CA ASN A 481 30.24 25.99 -1.65
C ASN A 481 31.51 25.68 -2.47
N ASN A 482 31.46 25.85 -3.77
CA ASN A 482 32.65 26.09 -4.58
C ASN A 482 32.68 27.56 -4.96
N VAL A 483 33.54 28.29 -4.26
CA VAL A 483 34.13 29.55 -4.68
C VAL A 483 35.32 29.24 -5.58
N VAL A 484 35.33 29.73 -6.82
CA VAL A 484 36.58 30.09 -7.53
C VAL A 484 36.29 31.26 -8.44
N SER A 485 37.00 32.32 -8.17
CA SER A 485 37.49 33.42 -9.02
C SER A 485 36.79 33.70 -10.35
#